data_f98b3cb82dc4b66a598b009b5254dd43
#
_entry.id   f98b3cb82dc4b66a598b009b5254dd43
#
_cell.length_a   1.000
_cell.length_b   1.000
_cell.length_c   1.000
_cell.angle_alpha   90.00
_cell.angle_beta   90.00
_cell.angle_gamma   90.00
#
_symmetry.space_group_name_H-M   'P 1'
#
loop_
_entity.id
_entity.type
_entity.pdbx_description
1 polymer ?
#
loop_
_entity_poly.entity_id
_entity_poly.type
_entity_poly.pdbx_seq_one_letter_code
_entity_poly.pdbx_strand_id
1 'polypeptide(L)'
;MADSELDLEKDKREQQQKLEAELGGHFRDEIMHRAMIAQKSHEMGKKIIMVDIDGTICRQEGDPGDANDAYGYKEATPFPKRIEYLNSLHDEGHFIHYWTARGCWNAIDHLQETREQLDSWGVKYNDVAVFKPFYDIWIDDKGVGVNRNVEDFDIFKSNIDKAIEVL
;
A
#
# COMPACT_ATOMS: atom_id res chain seq x y z
N MET A 1 12.50 -50.34 6.88
CA MET A 1 12.65 -49.00 7.55
C MET A 1 13.27 -47.98 6.60
N ALA A 2 14.24 -48.29 5.77
CA ALA A 2 14.81 -47.32 4.80
C ALA A 2 13.84 -46.88 3.68
N ASP A 3 12.97 -47.79 3.22
CA ASP A 3 12.01 -47.47 2.15
C ASP A 3 10.92 -46.48 2.62
N SER A 4 10.51 -46.52 3.88
CA SER A 4 9.50 -45.60 4.43
C SER A 4 10.03 -44.19 4.66
N GLU A 5 11.34 -44.01 4.89
CA GLU A 5 11.94 -42.68 5.01
C GLU A 5 12.13 -42.02 3.63
N LEU A 6 12.48 -42.84 2.61
CA LEU A 6 12.60 -42.36 1.22
C LEU A 6 11.26 -41.91 0.64
N ASP A 7 10.18 -42.63 0.92
CA ASP A 7 8.83 -42.26 0.49
C ASP A 7 8.36 -40.97 1.18
N LEU A 8 8.67 -40.80 2.47
CA LEU A 8 8.32 -39.57 3.21
C LEU A 8 9.08 -38.32 2.68
N GLU A 9 10.36 -38.49 2.33
CA GLU A 9 11.15 -37.41 1.76
C GLU A 9 10.65 -37.02 0.35
N LYS A 10 10.24 -38.01 -0.44
CA LYS A 10 9.66 -37.75 -1.78
C LYS A 10 8.36 -36.98 -1.70
N ASP A 11 7.46 -37.39 -0.80
CA ASP A 11 6.17 -36.71 -0.55
C ASP A 11 6.39 -35.24 -0.11
N LYS A 12 7.35 -34.99 0.78
CA LYS A 12 7.69 -33.62 1.21
C LYS A 12 8.20 -32.76 0.06
N ARG A 13 9.06 -33.32 -0.81
CA ARG A 13 9.56 -32.57 -1.98
C ARG A 13 8.45 -32.27 -2.99
N GLU A 14 7.54 -33.20 -3.24
CA GLU A 14 6.40 -32.98 -4.13
C GLU A 14 5.45 -31.92 -3.56
N GLN A 15 5.16 -31.96 -2.26
CA GLN A 15 4.36 -30.93 -1.60
C GLN A 15 5.01 -29.54 -1.66
N GLN A 16 6.32 -29.47 -1.45
CA GLN A 16 7.07 -28.22 -1.52
C GLN A 16 7.09 -27.66 -2.95
N GLN A 17 7.31 -28.50 -3.97
CA GLN A 17 7.27 -28.09 -5.38
C GLN A 17 5.88 -27.60 -5.79
N LYS A 18 4.83 -28.25 -5.31
CA LYS A 18 3.45 -27.84 -5.56
C LYS A 18 3.15 -26.46 -4.93
N LEU A 19 3.58 -26.26 -3.68
CA LEU A 19 3.42 -24.98 -2.98
C LEU A 19 4.20 -23.84 -3.69
N GLU A 20 5.44 -24.11 -4.10
CA GLU A 20 6.25 -23.15 -4.86
C GLU A 20 5.63 -22.82 -6.23
N ALA A 21 5.02 -23.80 -6.91
CA ALA A 21 4.31 -23.57 -8.16
C ALA A 21 3.02 -22.74 -7.95
N GLU A 22 2.27 -23.01 -6.89
CA GLU A 22 1.07 -22.23 -6.54
C GLU A 22 1.41 -20.79 -6.15
N LEU A 23 2.42 -20.59 -5.30
CA LEU A 23 2.89 -19.25 -4.92
C LEU A 23 3.48 -18.49 -6.10
N GLY A 24 4.26 -19.17 -6.95
CA GLY A 24 4.82 -18.59 -8.17
C GLY A 24 3.74 -18.22 -9.18
N GLY A 25 2.66 -18.98 -9.27
CA GLY A 25 1.48 -18.68 -10.08
C GLY A 25 0.78 -17.42 -9.59
N HIS A 26 0.47 -17.35 -8.31
CA HIS A 26 -0.20 -16.18 -7.71
C HIS A 26 0.65 -14.90 -7.83
N PHE A 27 1.95 -14.99 -7.60
CA PHE A 27 2.87 -13.86 -7.78
C PHE A 27 2.94 -13.40 -9.24
N ARG A 28 2.91 -14.33 -10.19
CA ARG A 28 2.89 -14.03 -11.63
C ARG A 28 1.60 -13.32 -12.01
N ASP A 29 0.46 -13.79 -11.53
CA ASP A 29 -0.84 -13.20 -11.80
C ASP A 29 -0.94 -11.78 -11.25
N GLU A 30 -0.40 -11.53 -10.07
CA GLU A 30 -0.31 -10.18 -9.48
C GLU A 30 0.56 -9.25 -10.33
N ILE A 31 1.74 -9.71 -10.78
CA ILE A 31 2.60 -8.91 -11.67
C ILE A 31 1.90 -8.60 -12.99
N MET A 32 1.25 -9.57 -13.59
CA MET A 32 0.51 -9.39 -14.84
C MET A 32 -0.63 -8.39 -14.67
N HIS A 33 -1.38 -8.49 -13.57
CA HIS A 33 -2.44 -7.55 -13.25
C HIS A 33 -1.92 -6.11 -13.10
N ARG A 34 -0.83 -5.91 -12.37
CA ARG A 34 -0.18 -4.60 -12.22
C ARG A 34 0.34 -4.04 -13.55
N ALA A 35 0.92 -4.90 -14.40
CA ALA A 35 1.38 -4.51 -15.73
C ALA A 35 0.22 -4.05 -16.62
N MET A 36 -0.91 -4.75 -16.59
CA MET A 36 -2.12 -4.37 -17.33
C MET A 36 -2.69 -3.02 -16.86
N ILE A 37 -2.72 -2.78 -15.55
CA ILE A 37 -3.14 -1.48 -15.00
C ILE A 37 -2.21 -0.38 -15.50
N ALA A 38 -0.89 -0.59 -15.44
CA ALA A 38 0.09 0.40 -15.87
C ALA A 38 -0.07 0.75 -17.35
N GLN A 39 -0.19 -0.26 -18.21
CA GLN A 39 -0.39 -0.09 -19.65
C GLN A 39 -1.69 0.67 -19.95
N LYS A 40 -2.80 0.24 -19.35
CA LYS A 40 -4.10 0.87 -19.56
C LYS A 40 -4.12 2.33 -19.06
N SER A 41 -3.53 2.61 -17.90
CA SER A 41 -3.43 3.97 -17.38
C SER A 41 -2.61 4.86 -18.33
N HIS A 42 -1.49 4.34 -18.84
CA HIS A 42 -0.65 5.07 -19.80
C HIS A 42 -1.40 5.37 -21.11
N GLU A 43 -2.10 4.39 -21.69
CA GLU A 43 -2.93 4.55 -22.89
C GLU A 43 -4.02 5.61 -22.72
N MET A 44 -4.57 5.74 -21.53
CA MET A 44 -5.59 6.72 -21.18
C MET A 44 -5.01 8.09 -20.77
N GLY A 45 -3.70 8.25 -20.75
CA GLY A 45 -3.03 9.46 -20.24
C GLY A 45 -3.25 9.69 -18.75
N LYS A 46 -3.53 8.60 -18.00
CA LYS A 46 -3.75 8.66 -16.55
C LYS A 46 -2.54 8.18 -15.78
N LYS A 47 -2.39 8.63 -14.56
CA LYS A 47 -1.27 8.28 -13.68
C LYS A 47 -1.68 7.21 -12.68
N ILE A 48 -0.72 6.39 -12.28
CA ILE A 48 -0.81 5.53 -11.10
C ILE A 48 -0.14 6.29 -9.95
N ILE A 49 -0.90 6.56 -8.92
CA ILE A 49 -0.45 7.38 -7.78
C ILE A 49 -0.40 6.47 -6.56
N MET A 50 0.81 6.24 -6.05
CA MET A 50 1.04 5.50 -4.81
C MET A 50 0.97 6.48 -3.65
N VAL A 51 0.11 6.22 -2.68
CA VAL A 51 -0.15 7.11 -1.55
C VAL A 51 0.11 6.38 -0.24
N ASP A 52 0.97 6.95 0.60
CA ASP A 52 1.11 6.49 1.98
C ASP A 52 -0.04 7.01 2.85
N ILE A 53 -0.32 6.36 3.97
CA ILE A 53 -1.44 6.69 4.85
C ILE A 53 -0.96 7.50 6.06
N ASP A 54 -0.21 6.86 6.93
CA ASP A 54 0.14 7.38 8.25
C ASP A 54 1.17 8.52 8.16
N GLY A 55 0.79 9.71 8.63
CA GLY A 55 1.58 10.93 8.48
C GLY A 55 1.40 11.63 7.12
N THR A 56 0.70 11.02 6.16
CA THR A 56 0.47 11.53 4.80
C THR A 56 -0.95 12.01 4.58
N ILE A 57 -1.96 11.16 4.77
CA ILE A 57 -3.38 11.57 4.65
C ILE A 57 -4.07 11.63 6.01
N CYS A 58 -3.39 11.25 7.08
CA CYS A 58 -3.83 11.40 8.45
C CYS A 58 -2.68 11.78 9.36
N ARG A 59 -3.02 12.38 10.51
CA ARG A 59 -2.12 12.50 11.64
C ARG A 59 -2.20 11.21 12.44
N GLN A 60 -1.06 10.60 12.66
CA GLN A 60 -0.94 9.46 13.55
C GLN A 60 -0.88 10.00 14.98
N GLU A 61 -1.87 9.63 15.78
CA GLU A 61 -1.94 9.95 17.21
C GLU A 61 -1.82 8.63 17.97
N GLY A 62 -1.10 8.60 19.05
CA GLY A 62 -0.91 7.39 19.86
C GLY A 62 0.54 7.15 20.24
N ASP A 63 0.73 6.28 21.22
CA ASP A 63 2.04 5.91 21.72
C ASP A 63 2.64 4.80 20.81
N PRO A 64 3.77 5.07 20.13
CA PRO A 64 4.47 4.03 19.37
C PRO A 64 4.88 2.81 20.21
N GLY A 65 4.78 2.90 21.55
CA GLY A 65 5.07 1.81 22.48
C GLY A 65 3.86 0.94 22.86
N ASP A 66 2.64 1.30 22.46
CA ASP A 66 1.46 0.47 22.73
C ASP A 66 1.38 -0.71 21.74
N ALA A 67 1.77 -1.89 22.23
CA ALA A 67 1.71 -3.12 21.43
C ALA A 67 0.28 -3.55 21.04
N ASN A 68 -0.76 -3.01 21.67
CA ASN A 68 -2.16 -3.34 21.38
C ASN A 68 -2.78 -2.39 20.35
N ASP A 69 -2.30 -1.16 20.26
CA ASP A 69 -2.69 -0.19 19.25
C ASP A 69 -1.52 0.08 18.29
N ALA A 70 -0.99 -0.94 17.70
CA ALA A 70 0.09 -0.92 16.74
C ALA A 70 0.34 0.48 16.11
N TYR A 71 0.84 1.44 16.91
CA TYR A 71 1.15 2.83 16.52
C TYR A 71 -0.03 3.81 16.39
N GLY A 72 -1.14 3.61 17.09
CA GLY A 72 -2.25 4.57 17.09
C GLY A 72 -3.01 4.65 15.77
N TYR A 73 -3.06 3.55 15.02
CA TYR A 73 -3.79 3.52 13.73
C TYR A 73 -5.28 3.80 13.91
N LYS A 74 -5.89 3.30 15.01
CA LYS A 74 -7.32 3.48 15.29
C LYS A 74 -7.67 4.92 15.63
N GLU A 75 -6.77 5.63 16.26
CA GLU A 75 -6.94 7.01 16.75
C GLU A 75 -6.44 8.04 15.73
N ALA A 76 -5.97 7.60 14.56
CA ALA A 76 -5.47 8.49 13.53
C ALA A 76 -6.56 9.47 13.07
N THR A 77 -6.20 10.75 13.01
CA THR A 77 -7.10 11.83 12.58
C THR A 77 -6.85 12.17 11.11
N PRO A 78 -7.86 12.05 10.22
CA PRO A 78 -7.69 12.31 8.80
C PRO A 78 -7.38 13.78 8.50
N PHE A 79 -6.72 14.06 7.38
CA PHE A 79 -6.57 15.38 6.77
C PHE A 79 -7.60 15.56 5.64
N PRO A 80 -8.77 16.15 5.92
CA PRO A 80 -9.91 16.15 4.98
C PRO A 80 -9.57 16.76 3.62
N LYS A 81 -8.83 17.85 3.59
CA LYS A 81 -8.47 18.54 2.33
C LYS A 81 -7.55 17.71 1.45
N ARG A 82 -6.63 16.94 2.04
CA ARG A 82 -5.76 16.02 1.29
C ARG A 82 -6.56 14.86 0.71
N ILE A 83 -7.49 14.31 1.50
CA ILE A 83 -8.40 13.25 1.06
C ILE A 83 -9.30 13.76 -0.07
N GLU A 84 -9.93 14.91 0.07
CA GLU A 84 -10.78 15.52 -0.95
C GLU A 84 -10.02 15.72 -2.28
N TYR A 85 -8.80 16.22 -2.21
CA TYR A 85 -7.96 16.39 -3.40
C TYR A 85 -7.58 15.06 -4.05
N LEU A 86 -7.16 14.04 -3.28
CA LEU A 86 -6.86 12.71 -3.83
C LEU A 86 -8.11 12.03 -4.40
N ASN A 87 -9.27 12.25 -3.78
CA ASN A 87 -10.55 11.80 -4.32
C ASN A 87 -10.87 12.49 -5.67
N SER A 88 -10.54 13.77 -5.85
CA SER A 88 -10.71 14.43 -7.14
C SER A 88 -9.83 13.83 -8.23
N LEU A 89 -8.58 13.48 -7.91
CA LEU A 89 -7.68 12.77 -8.84
C LEU A 89 -8.22 11.38 -9.20
N HIS A 90 -8.81 10.67 -8.24
CA HIS A 90 -9.49 9.40 -8.50
C HIS A 90 -10.69 9.61 -9.45
N ASP A 91 -11.53 10.63 -9.22
CA ASP A 91 -12.69 10.95 -10.05
C ASP A 91 -12.29 11.41 -11.46
N GLU A 92 -11.12 11.99 -11.62
CA GLU A 92 -10.51 12.30 -12.92
C GLU A 92 -10.00 11.05 -13.66
N GLY A 93 -10.03 9.88 -13.01
CA GLY A 93 -9.68 8.59 -13.57
C GLY A 93 -8.20 8.19 -13.37
N HIS A 94 -7.47 8.86 -12.49
CA HIS A 94 -6.18 8.38 -12.03
C HIS A 94 -6.35 7.12 -11.19
N PHE A 95 -5.37 6.22 -11.22
CA PHE A 95 -5.36 5.01 -10.38
C PHE A 95 -4.71 5.33 -9.03
N ILE A 96 -5.49 5.29 -7.95
CA ILE A 96 -5.01 5.59 -6.61
C ILE A 96 -4.81 4.29 -5.85
N HIS A 97 -3.56 4.04 -5.43
CA HIS A 97 -3.18 2.88 -4.62
C HIS A 97 -2.64 3.36 -3.28
N TYR A 98 -3.32 3.02 -2.20
CA TYR A 98 -2.81 3.27 -0.86
C TYR A 98 -1.91 2.13 -0.41
N TRP A 99 -0.68 2.45 0.00
CA TRP A 99 0.30 1.47 0.44
C TRP A 99 0.96 1.91 1.74
N THR A 100 0.67 1.20 2.83
CA THR A 100 1.12 1.55 4.18
C THR A 100 2.06 0.50 4.78
N ALA A 101 2.92 0.95 5.69
CA ALA A 101 3.81 0.09 6.47
C ALA A 101 3.09 -0.59 7.65
N ARG A 102 1.79 -0.42 7.83
CA ARG A 102 1.01 -1.11 8.86
C ARG A 102 1.25 -2.61 8.77
N GLY A 103 1.48 -3.24 9.90
CA GLY A 103 1.78 -4.67 9.99
C GLY A 103 3.23 -5.07 9.79
N CYS A 104 4.08 -4.25 9.15
CA CYS A 104 5.46 -4.64 8.89
C CYS A 104 6.33 -4.80 10.15
N TRP A 105 5.92 -4.17 11.27
CA TRP A 105 6.65 -4.25 12.54
C TRP A 105 6.21 -5.41 13.42
N ASN A 106 4.92 -5.72 13.46
CA ASN A 106 4.33 -6.73 14.34
C ASN A 106 3.86 -8.00 13.61
N ALA A 107 3.99 -8.02 12.28
CA ALA A 107 3.52 -9.11 11.41
C ALA A 107 2.01 -9.39 11.52
N ILE A 108 1.21 -8.39 11.92
CA ILE A 108 -0.26 -8.49 11.98
C ILE A 108 -0.82 -7.94 10.66
N ASP A 109 -1.76 -8.67 10.07
CA ASP A 109 -2.48 -8.20 8.89
C ASP A 109 -3.55 -7.16 9.29
N HIS A 110 -3.28 -5.90 8.98
CA HIS A 110 -4.17 -4.76 9.20
C HIS A 110 -4.97 -4.35 7.96
N LEU A 111 -5.02 -5.18 6.91
CA LEU A 111 -5.64 -4.79 5.63
C LEU A 111 -7.12 -4.45 5.79
N GLN A 112 -7.89 -5.31 6.46
CA GLN A 112 -9.32 -5.10 6.65
C GLN A 112 -9.60 -3.86 7.50
N GLU A 113 -8.92 -3.71 8.61
CA GLU A 113 -9.03 -2.53 9.49
C GLU A 113 -8.65 -1.24 8.78
N THR A 114 -7.61 -1.28 7.94
CA THR A 114 -7.18 -0.13 7.13
C THR A 114 -8.26 0.26 6.12
N ARG A 115 -8.88 -0.70 5.44
CA ARG A 115 -9.98 -0.44 4.50
C ARG A 115 -11.19 0.18 5.19
N GLU A 116 -11.63 -0.40 6.30
CA GLU A 116 -12.75 0.14 7.10
C GLU A 116 -12.49 1.57 7.56
N GLN A 117 -11.25 1.89 7.94
CA GLN A 117 -10.87 3.23 8.33
C GLN A 117 -10.89 4.20 7.15
N LEU A 118 -10.30 3.84 6.01
CA LEU A 118 -10.33 4.66 4.79
C LEU A 118 -11.76 4.91 4.32
N ASP A 119 -12.60 3.89 4.35
CA ASP A 119 -14.03 4.00 3.99
C ASP A 119 -14.77 4.95 4.95
N SER A 120 -14.47 4.89 6.25
CA SER A 120 -15.05 5.80 7.26
C SER A 120 -14.65 7.26 7.05
N TRP A 121 -13.49 7.53 6.44
CA TRP A 121 -13.01 8.86 6.07
C TRP A 121 -13.49 9.31 4.69
N GLY A 122 -14.23 8.48 3.97
CA GLY A 122 -14.71 8.77 2.61
C GLY A 122 -13.61 8.79 1.55
N VAL A 123 -12.55 8.03 1.77
CA VAL A 123 -11.41 7.92 0.83
C VAL A 123 -11.82 7.07 -0.37
N LYS A 124 -11.55 7.55 -1.58
CA LYS A 124 -11.72 6.80 -2.82
C LYS A 124 -10.38 6.19 -3.24
N TYR A 125 -10.40 4.92 -3.61
CA TYR A 125 -9.21 4.20 -4.05
C TYR A 125 -9.53 3.08 -5.03
N ASN A 126 -8.52 2.67 -5.78
CA ASN A 126 -8.60 1.49 -6.64
C ASN A 126 -8.02 0.26 -5.93
N ASP A 127 -7.02 0.46 -5.07
CA ASP A 127 -6.40 -0.62 -4.32
C ASP A 127 -5.81 -0.14 -3.00
N VAL A 128 -5.68 -1.06 -2.04
CA VAL A 128 -5.06 -0.84 -0.73
C VAL A 128 -4.16 -2.01 -0.39
N ALA A 129 -2.92 -1.74 -0.02
CA ALA A 129 -1.97 -2.74 0.45
C ALA A 129 -1.34 -2.34 1.80
N VAL A 130 -1.04 -3.33 2.60
CA VAL A 130 -0.28 -3.23 3.85
C VAL A 130 1.13 -3.80 3.67
N PHE A 131 1.91 -3.88 4.73
CA PHE A 131 3.26 -4.43 4.71
C PHE A 131 4.22 -3.72 3.74
N LYS A 132 4.04 -2.41 3.49
CA LYS A 132 5.10 -1.63 2.83
C LYS A 132 6.39 -1.83 3.64
N PRO A 133 7.52 -2.20 3.01
CA PRO A 133 8.76 -2.41 3.73
C PRO A 133 9.09 -1.24 4.67
N PHE A 134 9.52 -1.55 5.89
CA PHE A 134 10.03 -0.51 6.79
C PHE A 134 11.28 0.13 6.19
N TYR A 135 11.38 1.44 6.26
CA TYR A 135 12.53 2.20 5.79
C TYR A 135 12.73 3.46 6.63
N ASP A 136 13.97 3.89 6.74
CA ASP A 136 14.32 5.18 7.34
C ASP A 136 14.34 6.30 6.29
N ILE A 137 14.82 6.00 5.08
CA ILE A 137 14.94 6.94 3.98
C ILE A 137 14.45 6.26 2.69
N TRP A 138 13.55 6.94 1.97
CA TRP A 138 13.08 6.53 0.66
C TRP A 138 13.72 7.43 -0.41
N ILE A 139 14.49 6.85 -1.32
CA ILE A 139 15.10 7.55 -2.45
C ILE A 139 14.43 7.03 -3.72
N ASP A 140 13.73 7.91 -4.42
CA ASP A 140 12.92 7.56 -5.59
C ASP A 140 12.89 8.76 -6.55
N ASP A 141 12.97 8.51 -7.86
CA ASP A 141 12.93 9.55 -8.92
C ASP A 141 11.52 10.13 -9.16
N LYS A 142 10.48 9.48 -8.61
CA LYS A 142 9.06 9.88 -8.73
C LYS A 142 8.42 10.25 -7.40
N GLY A 143 9.21 10.21 -6.32
CA GLY A 143 8.72 10.48 -4.97
C GLY A 143 8.34 11.95 -4.78
N VAL A 144 7.13 12.18 -4.28
CA VAL A 144 6.66 13.51 -3.86
C VAL A 144 6.78 13.61 -2.34
N GLY A 145 7.62 14.53 -1.87
CA GLY A 145 7.80 14.78 -0.44
C GLY A 145 6.59 15.49 0.16
N VAL A 146 6.15 15.00 1.31
CA VAL A 146 5.07 15.60 2.10
C VAL A 146 5.55 15.87 3.54
N ASN A 147 5.00 16.91 4.17
CA ASN A 147 5.28 17.18 5.58
C ASN A 147 4.51 16.20 6.46
N ARG A 148 5.25 15.34 7.17
CA ARG A 148 4.68 14.33 8.05
C ARG A 148 3.86 14.99 9.18
N ASN A 149 2.66 14.46 9.42
CA ASN A 149 1.75 14.91 10.50
C ASN A 149 1.40 16.40 10.50
N VAL A 150 1.60 17.09 9.38
CA VAL A 150 1.28 18.52 9.24
C VAL A 150 0.29 18.67 8.09
N GLU A 151 -0.86 19.29 8.36
CA GLU A 151 -1.84 19.61 7.33
C GLU A 151 -1.42 20.88 6.56
N ASP A 152 -0.41 20.72 5.69
CA ASP A 152 0.06 21.76 4.79
C ASP A 152 -0.48 21.48 3.38
N PHE A 153 -1.75 21.80 3.19
CA PHE A 153 -2.49 21.43 1.98
C PHE A 153 -1.94 22.08 0.71
N ASP A 154 -1.54 23.33 0.77
CA ASP A 154 -1.10 24.07 -0.43
C ASP A 154 0.21 23.51 -0.98
N ILE A 155 1.16 23.16 -0.10
CA ILE A 155 2.40 22.51 -0.47
C ILE A 155 2.13 21.09 -0.96
N PHE A 156 1.30 20.32 -0.27
CA PHE A 156 0.91 18.98 -0.65
C PHE A 156 0.33 18.96 -2.08
N LYS A 157 -0.66 19.80 -2.34
CA LYS A 157 -1.29 19.91 -3.65
C LYS A 157 -0.31 20.35 -4.73
N SER A 158 0.44 21.42 -4.48
CA SER A 158 1.41 21.96 -5.45
C SER A 158 2.48 20.96 -5.84
N ASN A 159 2.96 20.13 -4.92
CA ASN A 159 3.97 19.13 -5.21
C ASN A 159 3.42 18.00 -6.10
N ILE A 160 2.18 17.57 -5.85
CA ILE A 160 1.54 16.54 -6.66
C ILE A 160 1.18 17.07 -8.05
N ASP A 161 0.59 18.27 -8.16
CA ASP A 161 0.28 18.89 -9.45
C ASP A 161 1.52 18.98 -10.35
N LYS A 162 2.65 19.46 -9.82
CA LYS A 162 3.91 19.53 -10.55
C LYS A 162 4.41 18.15 -11.00
N ALA A 163 4.28 17.13 -10.15
CA ALA A 163 4.68 15.78 -10.51
C ALA A 163 3.79 15.20 -11.62
N ILE A 164 2.49 15.48 -11.61
CA ILE A 164 1.55 15.05 -12.66
C ILE A 164 1.86 15.71 -14.00
N GLU A 165 2.24 17.01 -14.00
CA GLU A 165 2.56 17.75 -15.21
C GLU A 165 3.86 17.28 -15.90
N VAL A 166 4.85 16.81 -15.14
CA VAL A 166 6.17 16.44 -15.64
C VAL A 166 6.25 15.00 -16.13
N LEU A 167 5.43 14.10 -15.59
CA LEU A 167 5.41 12.67 -15.90
C LEU A 167 4.39 12.34 -17.00
#